data_44c42c2cbf7850169f503d4c4029c10c
#
_entry.id   44c42c2cbf7850169f503d4c4029c10c
#
_cell.length_a   1.000
_cell.length_b   1.000
_cell.length_c   1.000
_cell.angle_alpha   90.00
_cell.angle_beta   90.00
_cell.angle_gamma   90.00
#
_symmetry.space_group_name_H-M   'P 1'
#
loop_
_entity.id
_entity.type
_entity.pdbx_description
1 polymer ?
#
loop_
_entity_poly.entity_id
_entity_poly.type
_entity_poly.pdbx_seq_one_letter_code
_entity_poly.pdbx_strand_id
1 'polypeptide(L)'
;VTLPMESPFAFVSAQAKPGWKATIQKEKLAAPTKVGDFELTEAVRTITWTTSGDGIAPSQFDEFAISGGPFPDDESVSFTAEQTYSDGEVVNWDEVQKGDTEPEHPAPTLALAASASDGHDSSKDTDIKASASDDDGDNTAKWLSGGALVVALGALVVALRQNRRRA
;
A
#
# COMPACT_ATOMS: atom_id res chain seq x y z
N VAL A 1 6.00 9.94 -1.47
CA VAL A 1 4.80 9.43 -0.79
C VAL A 1 4.83 9.86 0.64
N THR A 2 3.71 10.39 1.13
CA THR A 2 3.53 10.82 2.51
C THR A 2 2.55 9.87 3.22
N LEU A 3 2.92 9.42 4.41
CA LEU A 3 2.14 8.51 5.22
C LEU A 3 1.33 9.28 6.27
N PRO A 4 0.16 8.80 6.69
CA PRO A 4 -0.66 9.43 7.73
C PRO A 4 0.04 9.34 9.08
N MET A 5 0.00 10.44 9.85
CA MET A 5 0.57 10.49 11.20
C MET A 5 -0.47 10.25 12.29
N GLU A 6 -1.74 10.35 11.94
CA GLU A 6 -2.87 10.04 12.82
C GLU A 6 -3.01 8.53 13.03
N SER A 7 -2.67 7.77 11.99
CA SER A 7 -2.70 6.30 11.96
C SER A 7 -1.33 5.76 11.53
N PRO A 8 -0.29 5.91 12.39
CA PRO A 8 1.07 5.62 12.02
C PRO A 8 1.33 4.11 11.92
N PHE A 9 2.27 3.75 11.06
CA PHE A 9 2.79 2.38 10.99
C PHE A 9 3.97 2.23 11.96
N ALA A 10 4.05 1.10 12.67
CA ALA A 10 5.15 0.84 13.60
C ALA A 10 6.49 0.70 12.87
N PHE A 11 6.47 0.13 11.68
CA PHE A 11 7.65 0.06 10.81
C PHE A 11 7.25 0.24 9.35
N VAL A 12 8.16 0.85 8.59
CA VAL A 12 8.01 1.09 7.15
C VAL A 12 9.37 0.94 6.50
N SER A 13 9.41 0.29 5.35
CA SER A 13 10.59 0.13 4.52
C SER A 13 10.26 0.40 3.06
N ALA A 14 11.17 1.02 2.34
CA ALA A 14 11.08 1.21 0.90
C ALA A 14 11.88 0.13 0.17
N GLN A 15 11.33 -0.41 -0.90
CA GLN A 15 12.05 -1.33 -1.76
C GLN A 15 13.28 -0.65 -2.37
N ALA A 16 14.43 -1.32 -2.31
CA ALA A 16 15.60 -0.91 -3.07
C ALA A 16 15.32 -1.11 -4.57
N LYS A 17 15.58 -0.06 -5.37
CA LYS A 17 15.26 -0.04 -6.79
C LYS A 17 16.46 0.47 -7.59
N PRO A 18 16.95 -0.29 -8.59
CA PRO A 18 18.03 0.15 -9.46
C PRO A 18 17.69 1.49 -10.15
N GLY A 19 18.65 2.40 -10.20
CA GLY A 19 18.45 3.73 -10.80
C GLY A 19 17.71 4.74 -9.91
N TRP A 20 17.29 4.35 -8.69
CA TRP A 20 16.59 5.20 -7.76
C TRP A 20 17.22 5.17 -6.38
N LYS A 21 17.26 6.33 -5.73
CA LYS A 21 17.64 6.47 -4.33
C LYS A 21 16.39 6.69 -3.49
N ALA A 22 16.08 5.76 -2.59
CA ALA A 22 15.03 5.95 -1.59
C ALA A 22 15.58 6.71 -0.38
N THR A 23 14.83 7.70 0.10
CA THR A 23 15.09 8.44 1.34
C THR A 23 13.86 8.36 2.22
N ILE A 24 14.02 7.93 3.47
CA ILE A 24 12.95 7.80 4.45
C ILE A 24 13.15 8.89 5.50
N GLN A 25 12.12 9.67 5.73
CA GLN A 25 12.09 10.70 6.78
C GLN A 25 11.07 10.32 7.85
N LYS A 26 11.49 10.46 9.11
CA LYS A 26 10.64 10.27 10.27
C LYS A 26 10.28 11.61 10.88
N GLU A 27 9.13 11.64 11.51
CA GLU A 27 8.61 12.79 12.25
C GLU A 27 8.13 12.34 13.62
N LYS A 28 8.25 13.23 14.60
CA LYS A 28 7.74 13.01 15.96
C LYS A 28 6.22 13.05 15.95
N LEU A 29 5.62 12.09 16.63
CA LEU A 29 4.18 12.09 16.88
C LEU A 29 3.81 13.18 17.90
N ALA A 30 2.61 13.71 17.79
CA ALA A 30 2.09 14.72 18.72
C ALA A 30 2.01 14.19 20.17
N ALA A 31 1.77 12.89 20.31
CA ALA A 31 1.79 12.14 21.56
C ALA A 31 2.27 10.71 21.30
N PRO A 32 2.82 10.01 22.31
CA PRO A 32 3.11 8.58 22.20
C PRO A 32 1.84 7.82 21.79
N THR A 33 1.96 7.02 20.77
CA THR A 33 0.83 6.28 20.15
C THR A 33 1.12 4.78 20.17
N LYS A 34 0.15 4.00 20.64
CA LYS A 34 0.25 2.54 20.64
C LYS A 34 -0.24 1.97 19.30
N VAL A 35 0.59 1.16 18.64
CA VAL A 35 0.27 0.47 17.39
C VAL A 35 0.60 -1.01 17.57
N GLY A 36 -0.41 -1.85 17.71
CA GLY A 36 -0.23 -3.23 18.16
C GLY A 36 0.47 -3.28 19.52
N ASP A 37 1.58 -3.98 19.61
CA ASP A 37 2.41 -4.09 20.83
C ASP A 37 3.49 -3.00 20.93
N PHE A 38 3.56 -2.07 19.98
CA PHE A 38 4.58 -1.04 19.92
C PHE A 38 4.06 0.28 20.49
N GLU A 39 4.90 0.99 21.26
CA GLU A 39 4.67 2.38 21.65
C GLU A 39 5.60 3.28 20.84
N LEU A 40 5.02 4.12 20.00
CA LEU A 40 5.73 4.96 19.05
C LEU A 40 5.76 6.40 19.55
N THR A 41 6.93 7.02 19.48
CA THR A 41 7.12 8.48 19.69
C THR A 41 7.47 9.20 18.40
N GLU A 42 7.83 8.46 17.36
CA GLU A 42 8.09 8.91 16.00
C GLU A 42 7.60 7.87 15.00
N ALA A 43 7.26 8.30 13.79
CA ALA A 43 6.89 7.42 12.70
C ALA A 43 7.48 7.92 11.38
N VAL A 44 7.50 7.04 10.37
CA VAL A 44 7.86 7.44 9.01
C VAL A 44 6.78 8.36 8.46
N ARG A 45 7.18 9.56 8.09
CA ARG A 45 6.30 10.57 7.48
C ARG A 45 6.37 10.53 5.97
N THR A 46 7.59 10.48 5.41
CA THR A 46 7.78 10.63 3.97
C THR A 46 8.78 9.62 3.44
N ILE A 47 8.47 9.06 2.29
CA ILE A 47 9.40 8.27 1.47
C ILE A 47 9.53 8.97 0.13
N THR A 48 10.77 9.31 -0.23
CA THR A 48 11.10 9.96 -1.50
C THR A 48 12.01 9.08 -2.31
N TRP A 49 11.65 8.77 -3.54
CA TRP A 49 12.53 8.14 -4.52
C TRP A 49 13.01 9.20 -5.50
N THR A 50 14.32 9.36 -5.55
CA THR A 50 14.98 10.29 -6.47
C THR A 50 15.72 9.48 -7.53
N THR A 51 15.47 9.75 -8.79
CA THR A 51 16.19 9.10 -9.89
C THR A 51 17.67 9.46 -9.88
N SER A 52 18.50 8.50 -10.26
CA SER A 52 19.93 8.72 -10.54
C SER A 52 20.21 8.94 -12.02
N GLY A 53 19.18 8.91 -12.86
CA GLY A 53 19.23 9.05 -14.31
C GLY A 53 18.07 9.89 -14.85
N ASP A 54 17.57 9.52 -16.02
CA ASP A 54 16.56 10.29 -16.75
C ASP A 54 15.13 10.14 -16.18
N GLY A 55 14.95 9.27 -15.17
CA GLY A 55 13.64 9.01 -14.59
C GLY A 55 12.79 8.06 -15.45
N ILE A 56 11.46 8.26 -15.41
CA ILE A 56 10.50 7.47 -16.16
C ILE A 56 10.24 8.17 -17.50
N ALA A 57 10.56 7.51 -18.60
CA ALA A 57 10.38 8.07 -19.93
C ALA A 57 8.89 8.20 -20.31
N PRO A 58 8.53 9.08 -21.27
CA PRO A 58 7.17 9.17 -21.77
C PRO A 58 6.60 7.82 -22.21
N SER A 59 5.34 7.58 -21.89
CA SER A 59 4.62 6.32 -22.18
C SER A 59 5.16 5.09 -21.42
N GLN A 60 5.98 5.29 -20.40
CA GLN A 60 6.42 4.27 -19.47
C GLN A 60 5.82 4.50 -18.08
N PHE A 61 5.79 3.45 -17.28
CA PHE A 61 5.44 3.51 -15.87
C PHE A 61 6.50 2.76 -15.05
N ASP A 62 6.53 3.06 -13.76
CA ASP A 62 7.38 2.34 -12.83
C ASP A 62 6.64 2.12 -11.49
N GLU A 63 7.07 1.11 -10.72
CA GLU A 63 6.46 0.73 -9.45
C GLU A 63 7.43 0.98 -8.30
N PHE A 64 6.92 1.51 -7.19
CA PHE A 64 7.68 1.80 -5.98
C PHE A 64 7.00 1.12 -4.79
N ALA A 65 7.55 -0.02 -4.37
CA ALA A 65 6.95 -0.79 -3.30
C ALA A 65 7.36 -0.28 -1.91
N ILE A 66 6.39 -0.33 -1.01
CA ILE A 66 6.53 -0.02 0.41
C ILE A 66 6.12 -1.28 1.18
N SER A 67 6.90 -1.67 2.17
CA SER A 67 6.53 -2.66 3.17
C SER A 67 6.33 -1.94 4.50
N GLY A 68 5.21 -2.16 5.15
CA GLY A 68 4.90 -1.52 6.44
C GLY A 68 3.89 -2.32 7.25
N GLY A 69 3.82 -2.03 8.54
CA GLY A 69 2.88 -2.67 9.46
C GLY A 69 3.19 -2.39 10.93
N PRO A 70 2.35 -2.92 11.84
CA PRO A 70 1.00 -3.39 11.55
C PRO A 70 0.12 -2.27 10.97
N PHE A 71 -0.98 -2.64 10.33
CA PHE A 71 -1.98 -1.66 9.89
C PHE A 71 -2.74 -1.13 11.11
N PRO A 72 -3.19 0.15 11.07
CA PRO A 72 -4.08 0.68 12.09
C PRO A 72 -5.45 -0.03 12.07
N ASP A 73 -6.19 0.09 13.18
CA ASP A 73 -7.54 -0.46 13.30
C ASP A 73 -8.60 0.47 12.67
N ASP A 74 -8.28 1.10 11.55
CA ASP A 74 -9.15 1.98 10.79
C ASP A 74 -9.80 1.21 9.62
N GLU A 75 -10.88 1.74 9.05
CA GLU A 75 -11.52 1.14 7.87
C GLU A 75 -10.69 1.32 6.61
N SER A 76 -9.87 2.34 6.56
CA SER A 76 -8.99 2.64 5.42
C SER A 76 -7.80 3.48 5.81
N VAL A 77 -6.76 3.42 5.01
CA VAL A 77 -5.57 4.29 5.10
C VAL A 77 -5.39 5.02 3.78
N SER A 78 -5.30 6.33 3.83
CA SER A 78 -5.00 7.18 2.68
C SER A 78 -3.55 7.64 2.72
N PHE A 79 -2.93 7.62 1.57
CA PHE A 79 -1.58 8.14 1.34
C PHE A 79 -1.69 9.36 0.43
N THR A 80 -0.73 10.28 0.52
CA THR A 80 -0.58 11.28 -0.53
C THR A 80 0.69 11.05 -1.31
N ALA A 81 0.70 11.42 -2.58
CA ALA A 81 1.90 11.30 -3.41
C ALA A 81 2.13 12.58 -4.18
N GLU A 82 3.39 12.97 -4.27
CA GLU A 82 3.86 14.08 -5.09
C GLU A 82 4.76 13.52 -6.19
N GLN A 83 4.52 13.94 -7.42
CA GLN A 83 5.36 13.62 -8.57
C GLN A 83 5.99 14.88 -9.11
N THR A 84 7.32 14.91 -9.18
CA THR A 84 8.07 16.01 -9.79
C THR A 84 8.63 15.53 -11.13
N TYR A 85 8.37 16.29 -12.17
CA TYR A 85 8.81 16.01 -13.53
C TYR A 85 10.09 16.77 -13.88
N SER A 86 10.77 16.36 -14.96
CA SER A 86 12.05 16.94 -15.39
C SER A 86 11.96 18.41 -15.83
N ASP A 87 10.79 18.88 -16.23
CA ASP A 87 10.49 20.28 -16.57
C ASP A 87 10.17 21.16 -15.35
N GLY A 88 10.13 20.53 -14.16
CA GLY A 88 9.80 21.19 -12.89
C GLY A 88 8.30 21.20 -12.58
N GLU A 89 7.45 20.61 -13.42
CA GLU A 89 6.03 20.41 -13.08
C GLU A 89 5.92 19.50 -11.85
N VAL A 90 4.99 19.84 -10.95
CA VAL A 90 4.67 19.06 -9.75
C VAL A 90 3.20 18.71 -9.78
N VAL A 91 2.89 17.42 -9.63
CA VAL A 91 1.52 16.91 -9.52
C VAL A 91 1.35 16.28 -8.15
N ASN A 92 0.32 16.73 -7.42
CA ASN A 92 -0.05 16.21 -6.10
C ASN A 92 -1.27 15.30 -6.22
N TRP A 93 -1.15 14.10 -5.70
CA TRP A 93 -2.20 13.10 -5.57
C TRP A 93 -2.66 13.08 -4.11
N ASP A 94 -3.47 14.05 -3.72
CA ASP A 94 -3.89 14.29 -2.34
C ASP A 94 -5.38 14.63 -2.19
N GLU A 95 -6.14 14.60 -3.30
CA GLU A 95 -7.54 14.94 -3.28
C GLU A 95 -8.39 13.80 -2.71
N VAL A 96 -9.25 14.14 -1.76
CA VAL A 96 -10.24 13.22 -1.20
C VAL A 96 -11.55 13.37 -1.96
N GLN A 97 -12.12 12.25 -2.42
CA GLN A 97 -13.42 12.26 -3.08
C GLN A 97 -14.51 12.83 -2.16
N LYS A 98 -15.27 13.80 -2.69
CA LYS A 98 -16.41 14.43 -2.00
C LYS A 98 -17.68 14.27 -2.85
N GLY A 99 -18.60 13.46 -2.35
CA GLY A 99 -19.82 13.14 -3.06
C GLY A 99 -19.57 12.32 -4.34
N ASP A 100 -20.32 12.60 -5.41
CA ASP A 100 -20.29 11.83 -6.67
C ASP A 100 -19.26 12.35 -7.69
N THR A 101 -18.52 13.41 -7.36
CA THR A 101 -17.51 13.98 -8.25
C THR A 101 -16.18 13.29 -8.03
N GLU A 102 -15.65 12.66 -9.08
CA GLU A 102 -14.32 12.06 -9.06
C GLU A 102 -13.25 13.16 -9.08
N PRO A 103 -12.27 13.12 -8.16
CA PRO A 103 -11.15 14.05 -8.13
C PRO A 103 -10.26 13.91 -9.37
N GLU A 104 -9.56 14.97 -9.75
CA GLU A 104 -8.59 14.93 -10.85
C GLU A 104 -7.32 14.16 -10.43
N HIS A 105 -6.88 14.32 -9.16
CA HIS A 105 -5.69 13.69 -8.58
C HIS A 105 -6.04 13.04 -7.23
N PRO A 106 -6.78 11.91 -7.24
CA PRO A 106 -7.24 11.28 -6.00
C PRO A 106 -6.09 10.75 -5.17
N ALA A 107 -6.17 10.94 -3.86
CA ALA A 107 -5.28 10.32 -2.89
C ALA A 107 -5.41 8.80 -2.95
N PRO A 108 -4.32 8.04 -3.12
CA PRO A 108 -4.36 6.59 -3.03
C PRO A 108 -4.89 6.14 -1.67
N THR A 109 -5.93 5.33 -1.67
CA THR A 109 -6.57 4.85 -0.44
C THR A 109 -6.64 3.33 -0.44
N LEU A 110 -6.21 2.73 0.66
CA LEU A 110 -6.26 1.29 0.91
C LEU A 110 -7.40 1.00 1.90
N ALA A 111 -8.40 0.25 1.47
CA ALA A 111 -9.41 -0.29 2.37
C ALA A 111 -8.80 -1.42 3.21
N LEU A 112 -8.99 -1.37 4.52
CA LEU A 112 -8.52 -2.36 5.46
C LEU A 112 -9.65 -3.32 5.79
N ALA A 113 -9.36 -4.62 5.82
CA ALA A 113 -10.29 -5.58 6.38
C ALA A 113 -10.33 -5.38 7.90
N ALA A 114 -11.53 -5.37 8.47
CA ALA A 114 -11.67 -5.40 9.92
C ALA A 114 -10.85 -6.57 10.47
N SER A 115 -10.01 -6.30 11.48
CA SER A 115 -9.25 -7.35 12.16
C SER A 115 -10.23 -8.39 12.65
N ALA A 116 -10.26 -9.56 12.01
CA ALA A 116 -10.95 -10.70 12.57
C ALA A 116 -10.26 -10.97 13.91
N SER A 117 -10.96 -10.74 15.02
CA SER A 117 -10.49 -11.17 16.32
C SER A 117 -10.26 -12.68 16.22
N ASP A 118 -9.00 -13.08 16.22
CA ASP A 118 -8.60 -14.48 16.30
C ASP A 118 -9.12 -15.05 17.60
N GLY A 119 -10.38 -15.47 17.58
CA GLY A 119 -10.92 -16.40 18.53
C GLY A 119 -10.31 -17.77 18.26
N HIS A 120 -9.06 -17.98 18.68
CA HIS A 120 -8.52 -19.31 18.89
C HIS A 120 -9.30 -19.94 20.06
N ASP A 121 -10.48 -20.42 19.75
CA ASP A 121 -11.15 -21.37 20.63
C ASP A 121 -10.44 -22.72 20.45
N SER A 122 -9.45 -22.93 21.31
CA SER A 122 -8.85 -24.26 21.55
C SER A 122 -9.88 -25.08 22.28
N SER A 123 -10.46 -26.04 21.60
CA SER A 123 -10.80 -27.34 22.16
C SER A 123 -12.02 -27.95 21.49
N LYS A 124 -11.78 -28.97 20.71
CA LYS A 124 -12.47 -30.26 20.96
C LYS A 124 -11.70 -31.36 20.24
N ASP A 125 -11.02 -32.13 21.05
CA ASP A 125 -10.72 -33.52 20.71
C ASP A 125 -11.97 -34.18 20.17
N THR A 126 -11.91 -34.61 18.93
CA THR A 126 -12.85 -35.57 18.40
C THR A 126 -12.01 -36.69 17.77
N ASP A 127 -11.91 -37.78 18.56
CA ASP A 127 -11.51 -39.09 18.06
C ASP A 127 -12.22 -39.39 16.76
N ILE A 128 -11.48 -39.46 15.67
CA ILE A 128 -11.95 -40.03 14.41
C ILE A 128 -11.21 -41.33 14.18
N LYS A 129 -11.94 -42.36 14.52
CA LYS A 129 -11.70 -43.77 14.20
C LYS A 129 -11.47 -43.94 12.72
N ALA A 130 -10.34 -44.56 12.38
CA ALA A 130 -10.00 -44.95 11.03
C ALA A 130 -11.04 -45.87 10.43
N SER A 131 -11.53 -45.58 9.25
CA SER A 131 -12.12 -46.52 8.31
C SER A 131 -11.54 -46.25 6.93
N ALA A 132 -10.78 -47.21 6.48
CA ALA A 132 -10.28 -47.26 5.10
C ALA A 132 -11.43 -47.52 4.14
N SER A 133 -11.47 -46.80 3.04
CA SER A 133 -12.03 -47.27 1.75
C SER A 133 -11.41 -46.44 0.65
N ASP A 134 -10.78 -47.16 -0.28
CA ASP A 134 -10.25 -46.71 -1.55
C ASP A 134 -11.37 -46.15 -2.42
N ASP A 135 -11.18 -45.01 -3.05
CA ASP A 135 -11.57 -44.80 -4.45
C ASP A 135 -10.93 -43.50 -5.03
N ASP A 136 -10.57 -43.60 -6.29
CA ASP A 136 -9.85 -42.65 -7.12
C ASP A 136 -10.60 -41.34 -7.35
N GLY A 137 -9.84 -40.19 -7.45
CA GLY A 137 -10.37 -39.03 -8.15
C GLY A 137 -9.94 -37.66 -7.65
N ASP A 138 -8.96 -37.11 -8.36
CA ASP A 138 -8.76 -35.68 -8.63
C ASP A 138 -8.36 -34.74 -7.50
N ASN A 139 -7.06 -34.48 -7.45
CA ASN A 139 -6.40 -33.55 -6.55
C ASN A 139 -6.48 -32.10 -7.06
N THR A 140 -7.41 -31.32 -6.53
CA THR A 140 -7.28 -29.87 -6.54
C THR A 140 -6.71 -29.39 -5.21
N ALA A 141 -5.40 -29.24 -5.16
CA ALA A 141 -4.69 -28.70 -4.02
C ALA A 141 -5.08 -27.22 -3.83
N LYS A 142 -5.78 -26.93 -2.75
CA LYS A 142 -6.04 -25.56 -2.30
C LYS A 142 -4.79 -25.04 -1.58
N TRP A 143 -3.98 -24.27 -2.29
CA TRP A 143 -2.90 -23.52 -1.70
C TRP A 143 -3.47 -22.23 -1.08
N LEU A 144 -3.49 -22.16 0.21
CA LEU A 144 -3.67 -20.91 0.95
C LEU A 144 -2.34 -20.15 0.91
N SER A 145 -2.21 -19.26 -0.04
CA SER A 145 -1.08 -18.36 -0.14
C SER A 145 -1.39 -17.08 0.62
N GLY A 146 -0.55 -16.75 1.60
CA GLY A 146 -0.55 -15.43 2.23
C GLY A 146 -0.31 -14.34 1.19
N GLY A 147 -1.25 -13.40 1.09
CA GLY A 147 -1.22 -12.35 0.08
C GLY A 147 -0.13 -11.32 0.34
N ALA A 148 0.83 -11.24 -0.56
CA ALA A 148 1.64 -10.04 -0.71
C ALA A 148 0.83 -9.02 -1.53
N LEU A 149 0.45 -7.92 -0.91
CA LEU A 149 -0.27 -6.84 -1.58
C LEU A 149 0.75 -5.92 -2.25
N VAL A 150 0.80 -5.97 -3.58
CA VAL A 150 1.55 -5.01 -4.39
C VAL A 150 0.61 -3.86 -4.73
N VAL A 151 0.86 -2.67 -4.21
CA VAL A 151 0.14 -1.46 -4.61
C VAL A 151 0.80 -0.93 -5.89
N ALA A 152 0.20 -1.24 -7.03
CA ALA A 152 0.59 -0.67 -8.31
C ALA A 152 -0.05 0.72 -8.44
N LEU A 153 0.74 1.77 -8.29
CA LEU A 153 0.34 3.14 -8.66
C LEU A 153 0.45 3.26 -10.19
N GLY A 154 -0.59 2.81 -10.88
CA GLY A 154 -0.68 2.84 -12.33
C GLY A 154 -1.01 4.24 -12.86
N ALA A 155 -0.14 4.78 -13.69
CA ALA A 155 -0.36 6.03 -14.43
C ALA A 155 -1.44 5.84 -15.52
N LEU A 156 -2.66 6.28 -15.25
CA LEU A 156 -3.78 6.26 -16.23
C LEU A 156 -4.11 7.67 -16.79
N VAL A 157 -3.20 8.56 -16.94
CA VAL A 157 -3.54 9.95 -17.32
C VAL A 157 -2.88 10.49 -18.60
N VAL A 158 -2.12 9.71 -19.36
CA VAL A 158 -1.44 10.25 -20.55
C VAL A 158 -2.31 10.27 -21.82
N ALA A 159 -3.45 9.58 -21.87
CA ALA A 159 -4.22 9.42 -23.11
C ALA A 159 -5.16 10.59 -23.46
N LEU A 160 -5.53 11.45 -22.55
CA LEU A 160 -6.55 12.49 -22.77
C LEU A 160 -5.99 13.86 -23.21
N ARG A 161 -4.71 14.14 -23.02
CA ARG A 161 -4.13 15.45 -23.38
C ARG A 161 -3.66 15.58 -24.83
N GLN A 162 -3.46 14.46 -25.55
CA GLN A 162 -3.04 14.54 -26.97
C GLN A 162 -4.17 14.89 -27.94
N ASN A 163 -5.42 14.79 -27.56
CA ASN A 163 -6.56 15.03 -28.47
C ASN A 163 -7.01 16.50 -28.52
N ARG A 164 -6.49 17.39 -27.66
CA ARG A 164 -6.87 18.83 -27.66
C ARG A 164 -5.92 19.74 -28.45
N ARG A 165 -4.87 19.21 -29.05
CA ARG A 165 -3.94 20.03 -29.90
C ARG A 165 -4.09 19.81 -31.40
N ARG A 166 -5.18 19.18 -31.84
CA ARG A 166 -5.51 19.01 -33.25
C ARG A 166 -6.94 19.48 -33.58
N ALA A 167 -7.32 20.63 -33.08
CA ALA A 167 -8.49 21.34 -33.57
C ALA A 167 -8.14 22.83 -33.64
#